data_9f123697d0107e03765e98a8380ed700
#
_entry.id   9f123697d0107e03765e98a8380ed700
#
_cell.length_a   1.000
_cell.length_b   1.000
_cell.length_c   1.000
_cell.angle_alpha   90.00
_cell.angle_beta   90.00
_cell.angle_gamma   90.00
#
_symmetry.space_group_name_H-M   'P 1'
#
loop_
_entity.id
_entity.type
_entity.pdbx_description
1 polymer ?
#
loop_
_entity_poly.entity_id
_entity_poly.type
_entity_poly.pdbx_seq_one_letter_code
_entity_poly.pdbx_strand_id
1 'polypeptide(L)'
;ILSRSESDITGIPTGFAEMDKMTAGLQRGDLIIVAGRPSMGKTSLAINIAENAAIGNQIPTAIFSMEMSAEQLGFRMIGSIGRVNQSKLRTGKLSDDDWPRVNSAVSLMSNAPIFIDDAPALTPTEIRARARRLKRRNNLGLIVIDYMQLMHDAGTKENRATEISEISRSLKALAKEIDVPVIALSQLNRS
;
A
#
# COMPACT_ATOMS: atom_id res chain seq x y z
N ILE A 1 -16.89 23.63 -26.19
CA ILE A 1 -17.55 23.50 -24.87
C ILE A 1 -17.08 22.16 -24.30
N LEU A 2 -15.98 22.23 -23.55
CA LEU A 2 -15.49 21.06 -22.80
C LEU A 2 -16.44 20.85 -21.61
N SER A 3 -17.18 19.76 -21.62
CA SER A 3 -17.91 19.33 -20.44
C SER A 3 -16.90 19.10 -19.31
N ARG A 4 -16.94 19.91 -18.26
CA ARG A 4 -16.25 19.66 -17.01
C ARG A 4 -16.75 18.31 -16.49
N SER A 5 -15.92 17.29 -16.60
CA SER A 5 -16.14 16.05 -15.86
C SER A 5 -15.97 16.36 -14.36
N GLU A 6 -16.89 15.90 -13.55
CA GLU A 6 -16.97 16.19 -12.12
C GLU A 6 -15.83 15.65 -11.26
N SER A 7 -14.78 15.08 -11.83
CA SER A 7 -13.60 14.69 -11.06
C SER A 7 -12.35 15.39 -11.58
N ASP A 8 -11.85 16.33 -10.79
CA ASP A 8 -10.54 16.96 -10.99
C ASP A 8 -9.38 15.96 -10.70
N ILE A 9 -9.66 14.67 -10.57
CA ILE A 9 -8.70 13.63 -10.22
C ILE A 9 -8.25 12.94 -11.51
N THR A 10 -7.00 13.17 -11.91
CA THR A 10 -6.38 12.54 -13.09
C THR A 10 -5.66 11.25 -12.77
N GLY A 11 -5.24 11.05 -11.52
CA GLY A 11 -4.57 9.87 -11.01
C GLY A 11 -5.50 8.93 -10.24
N ILE A 12 -4.90 8.02 -9.47
CA ILE A 12 -5.64 7.10 -8.59
C ILE A 12 -6.09 7.85 -7.35
N PRO A 13 -7.40 7.91 -7.03
CA PRO A 13 -7.87 8.56 -5.81
C PRO A 13 -7.41 7.79 -4.58
N THR A 14 -6.94 8.53 -3.56
CA THR A 14 -6.52 7.96 -2.27
C THR A 14 -7.70 7.60 -1.37
N GLY A 15 -8.86 8.18 -1.62
CA GLY A 15 -10.03 8.13 -0.74
C GLY A 15 -10.03 9.23 0.34
N PHE A 16 -8.98 10.06 0.39
CA PHE A 16 -8.88 11.22 1.29
C PHE A 16 -9.04 12.50 0.47
N ALA A 17 -10.19 13.17 0.62
CA ALA A 17 -10.58 14.29 -0.22
C ALA A 17 -9.54 15.43 -0.27
N GLU A 18 -8.96 15.79 0.87
CA GLU A 18 -7.96 16.85 0.93
C GLU A 18 -6.66 16.47 0.21
N MET A 19 -6.21 15.23 0.37
CA MET A 19 -5.03 14.72 -0.33
C MET A 19 -5.27 14.69 -1.83
N ASP A 20 -6.44 14.25 -2.26
CA ASP A 20 -6.81 14.15 -3.68
C ASP A 20 -6.96 15.53 -4.34
N LYS A 21 -7.43 16.53 -3.59
CA LYS A 21 -7.43 17.92 -4.06
C LYS A 21 -6.02 18.47 -4.30
N MET A 22 -5.08 18.12 -3.40
CA MET A 22 -3.70 18.60 -3.48
C MET A 22 -2.90 17.94 -4.59
N THR A 23 -3.15 16.66 -4.86
CA THR A 23 -2.35 15.82 -5.76
C THR A 23 -3.05 15.50 -7.09
N ALA A 24 -4.34 15.74 -7.20
CA ALA A 24 -5.20 15.20 -8.27
C ALA A 24 -5.14 13.67 -8.36
N GLY A 25 -4.93 13.00 -7.22
CA GLY A 25 -4.72 11.56 -7.09
C GLY A 25 -3.26 11.14 -7.25
N LEU A 26 -3.03 9.85 -7.13
CA LEU A 26 -1.70 9.26 -7.28
C LEU A 26 -1.35 9.11 -8.76
N GLN A 27 -0.31 9.81 -9.19
CA GLN A 27 0.08 9.85 -10.60
C GLN A 27 1.00 8.68 -10.97
N ARG A 28 0.84 8.14 -12.16
CA ARG A 28 1.73 7.10 -12.70
C ARG A 28 3.17 7.59 -12.76
N GLY A 29 4.08 6.72 -12.41
CA GLY A 29 5.51 7.01 -12.43
C GLY A 29 6.02 7.84 -11.24
N ASP A 30 5.15 8.20 -10.29
CA ASP A 30 5.54 8.94 -9.10
C ASP A 30 5.85 8.01 -7.92
N LEU A 31 6.84 8.41 -7.13
CA LEU A 31 7.12 7.87 -5.81
C LEU A 31 6.58 8.84 -4.77
N ILE A 32 5.67 8.38 -3.94
CA ILE A 32 5.12 9.13 -2.83
C ILE A 32 5.66 8.55 -1.53
N ILE A 33 6.43 9.34 -0.78
CA ILE A 33 6.96 8.92 0.52
C ILE A 33 6.07 9.48 1.62
N VAL A 34 5.50 8.58 2.42
CA VAL A 34 4.73 8.94 3.60
C VAL A 34 5.61 8.71 4.82
N ALA A 35 6.15 9.80 5.35
CA ALA A 35 7.02 9.77 6.51
C ALA A 35 6.26 10.09 7.79
N GLY A 36 6.61 9.41 8.88
CA GLY A 36 6.03 9.65 10.19
C GLY A 36 6.75 8.86 11.28
N ARG A 37 6.51 9.27 12.51
CA ARG A 37 7.04 8.56 13.69
C ARG A 37 6.31 7.22 13.88
N PRO A 38 6.91 6.24 14.59
CA PRO A 38 6.22 5.03 15.00
C PRO A 38 4.89 5.37 15.67
N SER A 39 3.87 4.54 15.47
CA SER A 39 2.50 4.72 16.02
C SER A 39 1.67 5.91 15.50
N MET A 40 2.07 6.57 14.42
CA MET A 40 1.31 7.68 13.83
C MET A 40 0.25 7.24 12.79
N GLY A 41 -0.10 5.98 12.75
CA GLY A 41 -1.14 5.46 11.85
C GLY A 41 -0.74 5.37 10.38
N LYS A 42 0.54 5.35 10.05
CA LYS A 42 1.04 5.24 8.66
C LYS A 42 0.56 3.98 7.96
N THR A 43 0.68 2.84 8.63
CA THR A 43 0.23 1.56 8.08
C THR A 43 -1.26 1.57 7.81
N SER A 44 -2.06 2.14 8.72
CA SER A 44 -3.51 2.30 8.52
C SER A 44 -3.83 3.19 7.33
N LEU A 45 -3.12 4.30 7.14
CA LEU A 45 -3.27 5.18 6.00
C LEU A 45 -2.97 4.44 4.69
N ALA A 46 -1.84 3.74 4.63
CA ALA A 46 -1.45 2.99 3.44
C ALA A 46 -2.43 1.87 3.09
N ILE A 47 -2.90 1.13 4.09
CA ILE A 47 -3.92 0.09 3.92
C ILE A 47 -5.22 0.70 3.40
N ASN A 48 -5.68 1.82 3.95
CA ASN A 48 -6.89 2.49 3.48
C ASN A 48 -6.78 2.96 2.04
N ILE A 49 -5.63 3.48 1.64
CA ILE A 49 -5.37 3.85 0.24
C ILE A 49 -5.41 2.60 -0.67
N ALA A 50 -4.78 1.51 -0.25
CA ALA A 50 -4.80 0.25 -0.99
C ALA A 50 -6.22 -0.34 -1.11
N GLU A 51 -7.00 -0.32 -0.04
CA GLU A 51 -8.41 -0.75 -0.04
C GLU A 51 -9.24 0.10 -1.01
N ASN A 52 -9.09 1.40 -0.95
CA ASN A 52 -9.82 2.31 -1.85
C ASN A 52 -9.47 2.07 -3.32
N ALA A 53 -8.20 1.84 -3.61
CA ALA A 53 -7.74 1.54 -4.97
C ALA A 53 -8.26 0.18 -5.45
N ALA A 54 -8.06 -0.87 -4.68
CA ALA A 54 -8.36 -2.23 -5.10
C ALA A 54 -9.85 -2.59 -5.01
N ILE A 55 -10.52 -2.20 -3.93
CA ILE A 55 -11.93 -2.53 -3.69
C ILE A 55 -12.84 -1.47 -4.31
N GLY A 56 -12.56 -0.20 -4.03
CA GLY A 56 -13.40 0.90 -4.51
C GLY A 56 -13.28 1.17 -6.01
N ASN A 57 -12.09 1.03 -6.57
CA ASN A 57 -11.80 1.37 -7.97
C ASN A 57 -11.32 0.19 -8.82
N GLN A 58 -11.26 -1.02 -8.27
CA GLN A 58 -10.83 -2.25 -8.95
C GLN A 58 -9.43 -2.13 -9.60
N ILE A 59 -8.54 -1.37 -8.96
CA ILE A 59 -7.16 -1.18 -9.41
C ILE A 59 -6.28 -2.26 -8.79
N PRO A 60 -5.60 -3.10 -9.60
CA PRO A 60 -4.67 -4.09 -9.09
C PRO A 60 -3.57 -3.45 -8.25
N THR A 61 -3.48 -3.85 -6.99
CA THR A 61 -2.62 -3.24 -5.98
C THR A 61 -1.72 -4.29 -5.35
N ALA A 62 -0.42 -4.03 -5.33
CA ALA A 62 0.57 -4.84 -4.62
C ALA A 62 0.96 -4.16 -3.30
N ILE A 63 0.98 -4.94 -2.22
CA ILE A 63 1.46 -4.50 -0.91
C ILE A 63 2.68 -5.34 -0.55
N PHE A 64 3.84 -4.70 -0.46
CA PHE A 64 5.06 -5.31 0.07
C PHE A 64 5.18 -4.94 1.54
N SER A 65 4.84 -5.88 2.41
CA SER A 65 4.83 -5.69 3.86
C SER A 65 5.96 -6.47 4.49
N MET A 66 6.99 -5.77 4.94
CA MET A 66 8.16 -6.37 5.58
C MET A 66 8.04 -6.39 7.11
N GLU A 67 7.14 -5.62 7.67
CA GLU A 67 6.88 -5.57 9.11
C GLU A 67 5.75 -6.51 9.54
N MET A 68 4.67 -6.54 8.79
CA MET A 68 3.47 -7.32 9.10
C MET A 68 3.31 -8.50 8.16
N SER A 69 2.84 -9.64 8.69
CA SER A 69 2.48 -10.78 7.84
C SER A 69 1.22 -10.50 7.01
N ALA A 70 1.03 -11.27 5.95
CA ALA A 70 -0.17 -11.20 5.13
C ALA A 70 -1.43 -11.49 5.95
N GLU A 71 -1.35 -12.41 6.91
CA GLU A 71 -2.44 -12.72 7.83
C GLU A 71 -2.81 -11.52 8.70
N GLN A 72 -1.82 -10.86 9.30
CA GLN A 72 -2.03 -9.65 10.12
C GLN A 72 -2.67 -8.52 9.30
N LEU A 73 -2.20 -8.31 8.08
CA LEU A 73 -2.81 -7.34 7.16
C LEU A 73 -4.23 -7.71 6.81
N GLY A 74 -4.49 -8.99 6.55
CA GLY A 74 -5.83 -9.50 6.28
C GLY A 74 -6.81 -9.20 7.42
N PHE A 75 -6.41 -9.44 8.66
CA PHE A 75 -7.24 -9.09 9.83
C PHE A 75 -7.49 -7.59 9.95
N ARG A 76 -6.50 -6.75 9.69
CA ARG A 76 -6.70 -5.29 9.67
C ARG A 76 -7.70 -4.86 8.59
N MET A 77 -7.60 -5.43 7.41
CA MET A 77 -8.50 -5.12 6.30
C MET A 77 -9.93 -5.56 6.60
N ILE A 78 -10.13 -6.77 7.16
CA ILE A 78 -11.43 -7.24 7.59
C ILE A 78 -12.03 -6.30 8.64
N GLY A 79 -11.25 -5.90 9.64
CA GLY A 79 -11.67 -4.96 10.66
C GLY A 79 -12.06 -3.58 10.10
N SER A 80 -11.29 -3.08 9.15
CA SER A 80 -11.54 -1.80 8.48
C SER A 80 -12.79 -1.85 7.59
N ILE A 81 -12.86 -2.81 6.70
CA ILE A 81 -13.95 -2.95 5.70
C ILE A 81 -15.26 -3.34 6.38
N GLY A 82 -15.19 -4.31 7.31
CA GLY A 82 -16.35 -4.83 8.02
C GLY A 82 -16.79 -3.99 9.21
N ARG A 83 -15.97 -3.01 9.63
CA ARG A 83 -16.18 -2.21 10.84
C ARG A 83 -16.33 -3.10 12.08
N VAL A 84 -15.42 -4.07 12.22
CA VAL A 84 -15.36 -5.03 13.32
C VAL A 84 -14.11 -4.78 14.13
N ASN A 85 -14.20 -4.93 15.45
CA ASN A 85 -13.07 -4.79 16.35
C ASN A 85 -12.03 -5.88 16.08
N GLN A 86 -10.79 -5.49 15.83
CA GLN A 86 -9.70 -6.43 15.51
C GLN A 86 -9.38 -7.39 16.66
N SER A 87 -9.53 -6.95 17.91
CA SER A 87 -9.34 -7.80 19.08
C SER A 87 -10.36 -8.94 19.10
N LYS A 88 -11.61 -8.66 18.75
CA LYS A 88 -12.66 -9.69 18.62
C LYS A 88 -12.35 -10.68 17.50
N LEU A 89 -11.82 -10.19 16.37
CA LEU A 89 -11.41 -11.07 15.27
C LEU A 89 -10.30 -12.01 15.69
N ARG A 90 -9.26 -11.52 16.36
CA ARG A 90 -8.13 -12.34 16.79
C ARG A 90 -8.49 -13.36 17.87
N THR A 91 -9.40 -13.02 18.77
CA THR A 91 -9.81 -13.89 19.87
C THR A 91 -10.98 -14.79 19.53
N GLY A 92 -11.56 -14.61 18.34
CA GLY A 92 -12.76 -15.37 17.92
C GLY A 92 -14.03 -15.01 18.70
N LYS A 93 -14.02 -13.93 19.47
CA LYS A 93 -15.17 -13.48 20.26
C LYS A 93 -16.07 -12.53 19.48
N LEU A 94 -16.57 -13.02 18.35
CA LEU A 94 -17.50 -12.28 17.50
C LEU A 94 -18.94 -12.48 17.96
N SER A 95 -19.73 -11.39 17.96
CA SER A 95 -21.15 -11.44 18.21
C SER A 95 -21.90 -11.90 16.94
N ASP A 96 -23.17 -12.30 17.09
CA ASP A 96 -24.00 -12.68 15.96
C ASP A 96 -24.14 -11.55 14.93
N ASP A 97 -24.10 -10.29 15.38
CA ASP A 97 -24.14 -9.11 14.51
C ASP A 97 -22.82 -8.85 13.76
N ASP A 98 -21.69 -9.33 14.28
CA ASP A 98 -20.37 -9.16 13.67
C ASP A 98 -20.16 -10.11 12.48
N TRP A 99 -20.68 -11.33 12.54
CA TRP A 99 -20.44 -12.36 11.52
C TRP A 99 -20.87 -11.97 10.10
N PRO A 100 -22.05 -11.37 9.86
CA PRO A 100 -22.40 -10.91 8.51
C PRO A 100 -21.45 -9.87 7.95
N ARG A 101 -20.95 -8.97 8.79
CA ARG A 101 -19.99 -7.95 8.39
C ARG A 101 -18.62 -8.54 8.06
N VAL A 102 -18.15 -9.51 8.85
CA VAL A 102 -16.92 -10.25 8.57
C VAL A 102 -17.05 -11.00 7.25
N ASN A 103 -18.14 -11.71 7.03
CA ASN A 103 -18.36 -12.47 5.80
C ASN A 103 -18.42 -11.56 4.57
N SER A 104 -19.06 -10.39 4.67
CA SER A 104 -19.08 -9.40 3.60
C SER A 104 -17.70 -8.84 3.30
N ALA A 105 -16.90 -8.55 4.34
CA ALA A 105 -15.54 -8.05 4.18
C ALA A 105 -14.63 -9.10 3.51
N VAL A 106 -14.70 -10.36 3.93
CA VAL A 106 -13.95 -11.46 3.33
C VAL A 106 -14.32 -11.64 1.86
N SER A 107 -15.59 -11.57 1.53
CA SER A 107 -16.08 -11.65 0.15
C SER A 107 -15.53 -10.52 -0.72
N LEU A 108 -15.55 -9.28 -0.23
CA LEU A 108 -15.00 -8.12 -0.92
C LEU A 108 -13.49 -8.27 -1.16
N MET A 109 -12.75 -8.72 -0.16
CA MET A 109 -11.30 -8.95 -0.26
C MET A 109 -10.96 -10.08 -1.24
N SER A 110 -11.72 -11.16 -1.23
CA SER A 110 -11.49 -12.31 -2.13
C SER A 110 -11.70 -11.96 -3.59
N ASN A 111 -12.58 -11.00 -3.88
CA ASN A 111 -12.86 -10.53 -5.24
C ASN A 111 -12.03 -9.31 -5.64
N ALA A 112 -11.28 -8.71 -4.72
CA ALA A 112 -10.45 -7.55 -4.98
C ALA A 112 -9.07 -7.95 -5.54
N PRO A 113 -8.51 -7.19 -6.49
CA PRO A 113 -7.19 -7.44 -7.04
C PRO A 113 -6.07 -6.93 -6.10
N ILE A 114 -5.95 -7.54 -4.92
CA ILE A 114 -4.92 -7.23 -3.92
C ILE A 114 -3.91 -8.37 -3.88
N PHE A 115 -2.63 -8.02 -3.98
CA PHE A 115 -1.51 -8.95 -3.93
C PHE A 115 -0.60 -8.57 -2.77
N ILE A 116 -0.50 -9.41 -1.75
CA ILE A 116 0.31 -9.17 -0.56
C ILE A 116 1.56 -10.03 -0.61
N ASP A 117 2.72 -9.40 -0.49
CA ASP A 117 4.01 -10.05 -0.35
C ASP A 117 4.59 -9.66 1.01
N ASP A 118 4.75 -10.61 1.90
CA ASP A 118 5.20 -10.40 3.28
C ASP A 118 6.62 -10.90 3.56
N ALA A 119 7.43 -11.00 2.53
CA ALA A 119 8.85 -11.33 2.70
C ALA A 119 9.53 -10.31 3.63
N PRO A 120 10.28 -10.76 4.67
CA PRO A 120 10.72 -9.90 5.77
C PRO A 120 11.79 -8.89 5.41
N ALA A 121 12.51 -9.11 4.32
CA ALA A 121 13.53 -8.19 3.84
C ALA A 121 13.65 -8.35 2.33
N LEU A 122 13.42 -7.29 1.59
CA LEU A 122 13.50 -7.27 0.14
C LEU A 122 14.51 -6.22 -0.32
N THR A 123 15.29 -6.57 -1.34
CA THR A 123 16.09 -5.60 -2.07
C THR A 123 15.22 -4.88 -3.11
N PRO A 124 15.61 -3.69 -3.57
CA PRO A 124 14.93 -3.03 -4.68
C PRO A 124 14.84 -3.90 -5.94
N THR A 125 15.87 -4.69 -6.21
CA THR A 125 15.91 -5.63 -7.35
C THR A 125 14.84 -6.72 -7.22
N GLU A 126 14.65 -7.27 -6.03
CA GLU A 126 13.61 -8.28 -5.78
C GLU A 126 12.21 -7.69 -5.93
N ILE A 127 11.97 -6.50 -5.38
CA ILE A 127 10.69 -5.78 -5.54
C ILE A 127 10.42 -5.52 -7.02
N ARG A 128 11.43 -5.06 -7.76
CA ARG A 128 11.33 -4.81 -9.20
C ARG A 128 10.92 -6.07 -9.98
N ALA A 129 11.56 -7.20 -9.71
CA ALA A 129 11.24 -8.46 -10.38
C ALA A 129 9.81 -8.90 -10.11
N ARG A 130 9.36 -8.81 -8.85
CA ARG A 130 8.00 -9.18 -8.43
C ARG A 130 6.95 -8.22 -8.99
N ALA A 131 7.21 -6.92 -8.94
CA ALA A 131 6.33 -5.90 -9.50
C ALA A 131 6.16 -6.01 -11.01
N ARG A 132 7.25 -6.25 -11.74
CA ARG A 132 7.21 -6.48 -13.19
C ARG A 132 6.34 -7.69 -13.56
N ARG A 133 6.44 -8.77 -12.80
CA ARG A 133 5.63 -9.97 -12.99
C ARG A 133 4.15 -9.67 -12.80
N LEU A 134 3.80 -8.95 -11.72
CA LEU A 134 2.43 -8.54 -11.43
C LEU A 134 1.90 -7.56 -12.50
N LYS A 135 2.74 -6.64 -12.97
CA LYS A 135 2.36 -5.73 -14.07
C LYS A 135 1.99 -6.48 -15.34
N ARG A 136 2.78 -7.48 -15.70
CA ARG A 136 2.49 -8.29 -16.91
C ARG A 136 1.27 -9.19 -16.76
N ARG A 137 1.10 -9.82 -15.59
CA ARG A 137 0.04 -10.82 -15.39
C ARG A 137 -1.29 -10.21 -14.99
N ASN A 138 -1.27 -9.15 -14.20
CA ASN A 138 -2.44 -8.60 -13.52
C ASN A 138 -2.68 -7.13 -13.82
N ASN A 139 -1.90 -6.52 -14.71
CA ASN A 139 -1.98 -5.09 -15.00
C ASN A 139 -1.89 -4.21 -13.76
N LEU A 140 -0.87 -4.45 -12.94
CA LEU A 140 -0.64 -3.74 -11.68
C LEU A 140 -0.77 -2.22 -11.84
N GLY A 141 -1.50 -1.57 -10.95
CA GLY A 141 -1.79 -0.14 -10.99
C GLY A 141 -1.33 0.67 -9.78
N LEU A 142 -0.94 0.00 -8.70
CA LEU A 142 -0.45 0.66 -7.49
C LEU A 142 0.48 -0.27 -6.72
N ILE A 143 1.55 0.30 -6.17
CA ILE A 143 2.47 -0.40 -5.26
C ILE A 143 2.50 0.33 -3.93
N VAL A 144 2.37 -0.41 -2.83
CA VAL A 144 2.54 0.08 -1.45
C VAL A 144 3.66 -0.70 -0.78
N ILE A 145 4.61 0.01 -0.16
CA ILE A 145 5.76 -0.59 0.55
C ILE A 145 5.73 -0.16 2.01
N ASP A 146 5.66 -1.12 2.91
CA ASP A 146 5.64 -0.90 4.36
C ASP A 146 6.77 -1.68 5.04
N TYR A 147 7.84 -1.09 5.49
CA TYR A 147 8.30 0.27 5.28
C TYR A 147 9.73 0.24 4.76
N MET A 148 10.20 1.32 4.13
CA MET A 148 11.46 1.40 3.38
C MET A 148 12.70 0.97 4.16
N GLN A 149 12.77 1.28 5.46
CA GLN A 149 13.94 1.01 6.29
C GLN A 149 14.18 -0.48 6.55
N LEU A 150 13.21 -1.35 6.27
CA LEU A 150 13.39 -2.81 6.33
C LEU A 150 13.93 -3.39 5.02
N MET A 151 13.98 -2.60 3.96
CA MET A 151 14.64 -2.98 2.72
C MET A 151 16.17 -2.97 2.90
N HIS A 152 16.84 -3.84 2.18
CA HIS A 152 18.29 -3.89 2.11
C HIS A 152 18.79 -3.54 0.72
N ASP A 153 19.90 -2.77 0.67
CA ASP A 153 20.67 -2.61 -0.55
C ASP A 153 21.88 -3.53 -0.51
N ALA A 154 22.11 -4.27 -1.59
CA ALA A 154 23.15 -5.31 -1.66
C ALA A 154 24.58 -4.77 -1.67
N GLY A 155 24.78 -3.45 -1.68
CA GLY A 155 26.07 -2.86 -2.00
C GLY A 155 26.81 -2.08 -0.91
N THR A 156 26.19 -1.55 0.13
CA THR A 156 26.89 -0.64 1.05
C THR A 156 26.41 -0.74 2.50
N LYS A 157 27.37 -1.01 3.39
CA LYS A 157 27.16 -1.00 4.84
C LYS A 157 27.47 0.37 5.49
N GLU A 158 27.89 1.36 4.72
CA GLU A 158 28.62 2.49 5.30
C GLU A 158 27.78 3.64 5.84
N ASN A 159 26.55 3.85 5.34
CA ASN A 159 25.70 4.93 5.86
C ASN A 159 24.23 4.66 5.60
N ARG A 160 23.43 4.57 6.67
CA ARG A 160 22.00 4.30 6.58
C ARG A 160 21.24 5.36 5.77
N ALA A 161 21.63 6.63 5.89
CA ALA A 161 21.02 7.72 5.13
C ALA A 161 21.28 7.58 3.63
N THR A 162 22.48 7.20 3.24
CA THR A 162 22.86 6.93 1.84
C THR A 162 22.10 5.72 1.30
N GLU A 163 22.00 4.65 2.08
CA GLU A 163 21.23 3.46 1.71
C GLU A 163 19.75 3.79 1.44
N ILE A 164 19.10 4.55 2.32
CA ILE A 164 17.70 4.98 2.13
C ILE A 164 17.55 5.86 0.89
N SER A 165 18.50 6.75 0.63
CA SER A 165 18.49 7.59 -0.58
C SER A 165 18.58 6.75 -1.85
N GLU A 166 19.41 5.73 -1.87
CA GLU A 166 19.55 4.81 -3.00
C GLU A 166 18.32 3.94 -3.20
N ILE A 167 17.72 3.44 -2.11
CA ILE A 167 16.44 2.73 -2.14
C ILE A 167 15.36 3.62 -2.75
N SER A 168 15.23 4.86 -2.29
CA SER A 168 14.25 5.83 -2.83
C SER A 168 14.45 6.06 -4.32
N ARG A 169 15.70 6.21 -4.75
CA ARG A 169 16.04 6.40 -6.16
C ARG A 169 15.65 5.18 -7.00
N SER A 170 15.90 3.98 -6.49
CA SER A 170 15.55 2.72 -7.15
C SER A 170 14.03 2.55 -7.26
N LEU A 171 13.28 2.92 -6.23
CA LEU A 171 11.81 2.87 -6.24
C LEU A 171 11.21 3.88 -7.21
N LYS A 172 11.80 5.08 -7.31
CA LYS A 172 11.38 6.08 -8.29
C LYS A 172 11.63 5.57 -9.72
N ALA A 173 12.78 4.95 -9.96
CA ALA A 173 13.10 4.34 -11.24
C ALA A 173 12.11 3.22 -11.59
N LEU A 174 11.74 2.39 -10.62
CA LEU A 174 10.72 1.35 -10.77
C LEU A 174 9.36 1.94 -11.16
N ALA A 175 8.91 2.97 -10.43
CA ALA A 175 7.65 3.65 -10.72
C ALA A 175 7.57 4.14 -12.16
N LYS A 176 8.65 4.75 -12.65
CA LYS A 176 8.75 5.21 -14.04
C LYS A 176 8.79 4.07 -15.04
N GLU A 177 9.54 3.02 -14.74
CA GLU A 177 9.72 1.89 -15.64
C GLU A 177 8.41 1.16 -15.95
N ILE A 178 7.63 0.86 -14.93
CA ILE A 178 6.36 0.13 -15.08
C ILE A 178 5.14 1.04 -15.15
N ASP A 179 5.36 2.35 -15.10
CA ASP A 179 4.31 3.38 -15.18
C ASP A 179 3.20 3.19 -14.15
N VAL A 180 3.60 3.08 -12.89
CA VAL A 180 2.74 2.82 -11.73
C VAL A 180 3.16 3.74 -10.58
N PRO A 181 2.21 4.35 -9.85
CA PRO A 181 2.56 5.06 -8.62
C PRO A 181 3.05 4.10 -7.55
N VAL A 182 4.06 4.51 -6.81
CA VAL A 182 4.63 3.78 -5.67
C VAL A 182 4.48 4.63 -4.43
N ILE A 183 3.82 4.08 -3.41
CA ILE A 183 3.75 4.65 -2.06
C ILE A 183 4.74 3.89 -1.19
N ALA A 184 5.70 4.58 -0.62
CA ALA A 184 6.65 4.00 0.32
C ALA A 184 6.49 4.65 1.70
N LEU A 185 6.25 3.85 2.71
CA LEU A 185 6.21 4.32 4.10
C LEU A 185 7.63 4.44 4.62
N SER A 186 7.92 5.52 5.31
CA SER A 186 9.21 5.79 5.92
C SER A 186 9.03 6.12 7.40
N GLN A 187 9.78 5.43 8.24
CA GLN A 187 9.76 5.66 9.68
C GLN A 187 10.82 6.68 10.07
N LEU A 188 10.39 7.77 10.71
CA LEU A 188 11.30 8.77 11.25
C LEU A 188 11.85 8.27 12.59
N ASN A 189 13.17 8.09 12.65
CA ASN A 189 13.84 7.82 13.91
C ASN A 189 13.96 9.09 14.75
N ARG A 190 13.92 8.93 16.07
CA ARG A 190 14.37 10.00 16.96
C ARG A 190 15.88 10.14 16.80
N SER A 191 16.35 11.28 16.32
CA SER A 191 17.74 11.70 16.45
C SER A 191 18.03 12.01 17.91
#